data_6132c684eeefc3d07c7352c5e95905a3
#
_entry.id   6132c684eeefc3d07c7352c5e95905a3
#
_cell.length_a   1.000
_cell.length_b   1.000
_cell.length_c   1.000
_cell.angle_alpha   90.00
_cell.angle_beta   90.00
_cell.angle_gamma   90.00
#
_symmetry.space_group_name_H-M   'P 1'
#
loop_
_entity.id
_entity.type
_entity.pdbx_description
1 polymer ?
#
loop_
_entity_poly.entity_id
_entity_poly.type
_entity_poly.pdbx_seq_one_letter_code
_entity_poly.pdbx_strand_id
1 'polypeptide(L)'
;MDDALKYQAYFTKSDPIVSYMVGMLDLDEGDAVLEPCGGDGVFVDKVLEQQEAIDISVFELNSDLASQLRNKYKWHRNVFVKETDTLLDRQVLSRAKVYDKIIGNPPYGARHDSQKKEMLGRLYTGIYTKESYTLFLYACTQCLREGGTLSFIIPDTFLSLHRHFEIRKFLLTKTRIKEIALFPSSFFPGVNFGYANLCIITLEKSSNVGKNLQNEVCVRTGFKCVEELEFRDSGQAKFVSQKSVYGNVGSAFFFNSNEKVAELINDGSVLKIGDIASCVTGFYSGNDKKYLRASRLDVKNAKRYQIAKPESIRYSLLTDAERRCGIDSAQCFIPIVKGGNVEYVKQNQWFMDWSSRALLEYRSSQKCRFQNSQFYFRNGIGIPMVRSSKLTGALIEGQLFDQSIVGVFPNDESWTLYLLAFFNSKMCTELISAINPSTNNSANYIKKIPFVKPTAELRKSVEQIVEKILEKLLEGKEDIKECKDQLDLLFSDLYLKNVGREGEKKVKKISV
;
A
#
# COMPACT_ATOMS: atom_id res chain seq x y z
N MET A 1 14.66 26.84 0.74
CA MET A 1 13.96 25.57 0.56
C MET A 1 14.43 24.66 1.66
N ASP A 2 13.52 24.15 2.45
CA ASP A 2 13.81 23.41 3.69
C ASP A 2 14.70 22.19 3.36
N ASP A 3 15.89 22.09 3.95
CA ASP A 3 16.84 21.00 3.71
C ASP A 3 16.25 19.62 4.09
N ALA A 4 15.30 19.59 5.02
CA ALA A 4 14.53 18.40 5.36
C ALA A 4 13.76 17.81 4.16
N LEU A 5 13.29 18.64 3.23
CA LEU A 5 12.61 18.22 1.98
C LEU A 5 13.60 17.64 0.94
N LYS A 6 14.87 18.07 0.97
CA LYS A 6 15.91 17.61 0.04
C LYS A 6 16.41 16.21 0.40
N TYR A 7 16.54 15.92 1.68
CA TYR A 7 17.08 14.65 2.18
C TYR A 7 15.99 13.67 2.62
N GLN A 8 14.72 14.13 2.78
CA GLN A 8 13.60 13.38 3.37
C GLN A 8 14.00 12.61 4.63
N ALA A 9 14.88 13.24 5.42
CA ALA A 9 15.36 12.71 6.68
C ALA A 9 14.36 13.07 7.79
N TYR A 10 13.88 12.08 8.49
CA TYR A 10 13.03 12.24 9.66
C TYR A 10 13.81 11.82 10.89
N PHE A 11 14.07 12.79 11.78
CA PHE A 11 14.79 12.50 13.03
C PHE A 11 13.90 11.72 14.00
N THR A 12 14.42 10.68 14.60
CA THR A 12 13.72 9.88 15.62
C THR A 12 13.78 10.61 16.96
N LYS A 13 12.74 11.40 17.27
CA LYS A 13 12.67 12.19 18.51
C LYS A 13 11.95 11.50 19.67
N SER A 14 11.59 10.24 19.50
CA SER A 14 10.83 9.45 20.50
C SER A 14 11.78 8.53 21.26
N ASP A 15 12.02 8.84 22.53
CA ASP A 15 12.87 8.00 23.38
C ASP A 15 12.34 6.56 23.53
N PRO A 16 11.02 6.31 23.69
CA PRO A 16 10.48 4.95 23.67
C PRO A 16 10.84 4.14 22.43
N ILE A 17 10.79 4.75 21.23
CA ILE A 17 11.17 4.07 19.97
C ILE A 17 12.67 3.75 19.98
N VAL A 18 13.50 4.72 20.37
CA VAL A 18 14.97 4.55 20.40
C VAL A 18 15.37 3.47 21.41
N SER A 19 14.85 3.54 22.63
CA SER A 19 15.10 2.56 23.69
C SER A 19 14.68 1.17 23.29
N TYR A 20 13.51 1.02 22.69
CA TYR A 20 13.03 -0.26 22.17
C TYR A 20 13.97 -0.83 21.09
N MET A 21 14.34 -0.02 20.09
CA MET A 21 15.18 -0.47 18.98
C MET A 21 16.59 -0.89 19.45
N VAL A 22 17.20 -0.13 20.37
CA VAL A 22 18.51 -0.45 20.93
C VAL A 22 18.43 -1.70 21.81
N GLY A 23 17.38 -1.83 22.64
CA GLY A 23 17.13 -3.02 23.44
C GLY A 23 16.93 -4.33 22.64
N MET A 24 16.55 -4.20 21.36
CA MET A 24 16.40 -5.36 20.47
C MET A 24 17.71 -5.82 19.82
N LEU A 25 18.81 -5.08 19.97
CA LEU A 25 20.11 -5.45 19.40
C LEU A 25 20.83 -6.51 20.22
N ASP A 26 20.55 -6.61 21.52
CA ASP A 26 21.30 -7.48 22.45
C ASP A 26 22.80 -7.18 22.34
N LEU A 27 23.21 -5.96 22.81
CA LEU A 27 24.59 -5.44 22.67
C LEU A 27 25.55 -6.18 23.60
N ASP A 28 26.67 -6.65 23.04
CA ASP A 28 27.77 -7.26 23.75
C ASP A 28 29.02 -6.36 23.73
N GLU A 29 29.92 -6.53 24.72
CA GLU A 29 31.22 -5.87 24.74
C GLU A 29 32.04 -6.26 23.50
N GLY A 30 32.62 -5.26 22.84
CA GLY A 30 33.42 -5.44 21.63
C GLY A 30 32.64 -5.57 20.33
N ASP A 31 31.31 -5.41 20.36
CA ASP A 31 30.50 -5.37 19.14
C ASP A 31 30.92 -4.23 18.22
N ALA A 32 30.94 -4.48 16.92
CA ALA A 32 31.05 -3.48 15.88
C ALA A 32 29.66 -3.05 15.42
N VAL A 33 29.29 -1.81 15.69
CA VAL A 33 27.97 -1.23 15.40
C VAL A 33 28.03 -0.29 14.21
N LEU A 34 27.03 -0.31 13.34
CA LEU A 34 26.83 0.68 12.27
C LEU A 34 25.50 1.43 12.46
N GLU A 35 25.57 2.75 12.48
CA GLU A 35 24.43 3.63 12.17
C GLU A 35 24.60 4.20 10.76
N PRO A 36 23.83 3.72 9.76
CA PRO A 36 24.05 4.06 8.36
C PRO A 36 23.47 5.42 7.92
N CYS A 37 22.82 6.16 8.84
CA CYS A 37 22.20 7.46 8.59
C CYS A 37 22.11 8.26 9.91
N GLY A 38 23.25 8.77 10.35
CA GLY A 38 23.51 9.26 11.71
C GLY A 38 22.59 10.37 12.23
N GLY A 39 22.10 11.25 11.34
CA GLY A 39 21.19 12.34 11.71
C GLY A 39 21.71 13.20 12.84
N ASP A 40 21.00 13.25 13.97
CA ASP A 40 21.40 13.93 15.21
C ASP A 40 22.13 13.03 16.22
N GLY A 41 22.32 11.74 15.88
CA GLY A 41 23.05 10.76 16.67
C GLY A 41 22.28 10.16 17.84
N VAL A 42 20.96 10.21 17.84
CA VAL A 42 20.14 9.71 18.94
C VAL A 42 20.33 8.21 19.22
N PHE A 43 20.52 7.42 18.18
CA PHE A 43 20.79 5.98 18.34
C PHE A 43 22.20 5.73 18.91
N VAL A 44 23.19 6.53 18.49
CA VAL A 44 24.56 6.44 19.02
C VAL A 44 24.57 6.76 20.52
N ASP A 45 23.88 7.84 20.93
CA ASP A 45 23.76 8.20 22.36
C ASP A 45 23.20 7.01 23.16
N LYS A 46 22.10 6.44 22.70
CA LYS A 46 21.41 5.35 23.41
C LYS A 46 22.20 4.05 23.42
N VAL A 47 22.95 3.78 22.35
CA VAL A 47 23.86 2.62 22.28
C VAL A 47 24.98 2.78 23.31
N LEU A 48 25.62 3.97 23.40
CA LEU A 48 26.66 4.26 24.38
C LEU A 48 26.14 4.23 25.83
N GLU A 49 24.88 4.64 26.07
CA GLU A 49 24.23 4.51 27.39
C GLU A 49 24.09 3.05 27.84
N GLN A 50 23.85 2.13 26.91
CA GLN A 50 23.66 0.70 27.24
C GLN A 50 25.00 -0.06 27.31
N GLN A 51 25.95 0.25 26.43
CA GLN A 51 27.23 -0.41 26.35
C GLN A 51 28.30 0.55 25.82
N GLU A 52 29.25 0.94 26.66
CA GLU A 52 30.32 1.87 26.27
C GLU A 52 31.47 1.17 25.52
N ALA A 53 31.70 -0.12 25.76
CA ALA A 53 32.84 -0.85 25.24
C ALA A 53 32.55 -1.50 23.87
N ILE A 54 32.13 -0.68 22.90
CA ILE A 54 31.79 -1.10 21.53
C ILE A 54 32.30 -0.10 20.51
N ASP A 55 32.62 -0.55 19.29
CA ASP A 55 33.05 0.31 18.19
C ASP A 55 31.85 0.75 17.34
N ILE A 56 31.60 2.06 17.21
CA ILE A 56 30.47 2.60 16.46
C ILE A 56 30.94 3.33 15.21
N SER A 57 30.51 2.85 14.05
CA SER A 57 30.63 3.56 12.78
C SER A 57 29.35 4.32 12.49
N VAL A 58 29.43 5.63 12.23
CA VAL A 58 28.29 6.50 11.92
C VAL A 58 28.50 7.06 10.52
N PHE A 59 27.57 6.75 9.60
CA PHE A 59 27.59 7.30 8.25
C PHE A 59 26.54 8.39 8.12
N GLU A 60 26.92 9.54 7.57
CA GLU A 60 26.02 10.67 7.37
C GLU A 60 26.31 11.33 6.02
N LEU A 61 25.26 11.59 5.24
CA LEU A 61 25.36 12.20 3.91
C LEU A 61 25.49 13.72 3.98
N ASN A 62 24.84 14.35 4.96
CA ASN A 62 24.85 15.79 5.14
C ASN A 62 26.13 16.21 5.85
N SER A 63 26.95 17.07 5.20
CA SER A 63 28.23 17.53 5.71
C SER A 63 28.12 18.30 7.02
N ASP A 64 27.06 19.12 7.19
CA ASP A 64 26.86 19.90 8.40
C ASP A 64 26.53 18.99 9.59
N LEU A 65 25.63 18.01 9.39
CA LEU A 65 25.30 17.01 10.41
C LEU A 65 26.52 16.12 10.72
N ALA A 66 27.27 15.68 9.72
CA ALA A 66 28.50 14.91 9.93
C ALA A 66 29.52 15.69 10.77
N SER A 67 29.66 17.00 10.54
CA SER A 67 30.52 17.87 11.31
C SER A 67 30.02 18.04 12.76
N GLN A 68 28.73 18.20 12.97
CA GLN A 68 28.11 18.25 14.30
C GLN A 68 28.34 16.94 15.06
N LEU A 69 28.14 15.78 14.41
CA LEU A 69 28.36 14.46 15.01
C LEU A 69 29.83 14.26 15.39
N ARG A 70 30.80 14.63 14.51
CA ARG A 70 32.24 14.59 14.85
C ARG A 70 32.56 15.44 16.07
N ASN A 71 31.98 16.62 16.19
CA ASN A 71 32.17 17.48 17.36
C ASN A 71 31.51 16.89 18.61
N LYS A 72 30.30 16.35 18.49
CA LYS A 72 29.55 15.72 19.58
C LYS A 72 30.34 14.55 20.20
N TYR A 73 30.89 13.67 19.35
CA TYR A 73 31.57 12.45 19.78
C TYR A 73 33.10 12.56 19.81
N LYS A 74 33.67 13.77 19.74
CA LYS A 74 35.12 13.98 19.72
C LYS A 74 35.90 13.34 20.87
N TRP A 75 35.27 13.10 22.00
CA TRP A 75 35.86 12.47 23.16
C TRP A 75 35.63 10.94 23.24
N HIS A 76 34.78 10.40 22.41
CA HIS A 76 34.50 8.96 22.28
C HIS A 76 35.43 8.36 21.22
N ARG A 77 36.54 7.76 21.65
CA ARG A 77 37.56 7.19 20.74
C ARG A 77 37.07 6.01 19.91
N ASN A 78 35.98 5.40 20.32
CA ASN A 78 35.28 4.26 19.70
C ASN A 78 34.12 4.68 18.79
N VAL A 79 33.88 5.99 18.55
CA VAL A 79 32.88 6.48 17.61
C VAL A 79 33.51 7.11 16.39
N PHE A 80 33.29 6.54 15.21
CA PHE A 80 33.88 6.95 13.94
C PHE A 80 32.83 7.52 13.00
N VAL A 81 32.82 8.85 12.83
CA VAL A 81 31.86 9.54 11.96
C VAL A 81 32.45 9.73 10.57
N LYS A 82 31.82 9.12 9.56
CA LYS A 82 32.16 9.21 8.14
C LYS A 82 31.12 9.99 7.37
N GLU A 83 31.53 11.07 6.73
CA GLU A 83 30.69 11.79 5.75
C GLU A 83 30.67 10.98 4.46
N THR A 84 29.56 10.34 4.15
CA THR A 84 29.45 9.47 2.98
C THR A 84 27.99 9.19 2.62
N ASP A 85 27.75 8.86 1.35
CA ASP A 85 26.49 8.24 0.93
C ASP A 85 26.58 6.74 1.19
N THR A 86 25.86 6.27 2.18
CA THR A 86 25.85 4.87 2.61
C THR A 86 25.62 3.89 1.45
N LEU A 87 24.69 4.21 0.55
CA LEU A 87 24.37 3.34 -0.59
C LEU A 87 25.46 3.29 -1.66
N LEU A 88 26.40 4.24 -1.65
CA LEU A 88 27.53 4.32 -2.57
C LEU A 88 28.87 4.12 -1.87
N ASP A 89 28.86 3.89 -0.56
CA ASP A 89 30.07 3.68 0.22
C ASP A 89 30.78 2.38 -0.17
N ARG A 90 32.11 2.44 -0.31
CA ARG A 90 32.93 1.28 -0.75
C ARG A 90 32.80 0.08 0.18
N GLN A 91 32.73 0.30 1.49
CA GLN A 91 32.63 -0.76 2.47
C GLN A 91 31.26 -1.46 2.37
N VAL A 92 30.18 -0.68 2.15
CA VAL A 92 28.82 -1.20 1.94
C VAL A 92 28.74 -1.93 0.60
N LEU A 93 29.26 -1.34 -0.48
CA LEU A 93 29.26 -1.94 -1.82
C LEU A 93 30.07 -3.23 -1.90
N SER A 94 31.17 -3.33 -1.15
CA SER A 94 31.98 -4.55 -1.08
C SER A 94 31.28 -5.68 -0.32
N ARG A 95 30.16 -5.38 0.37
CA ARG A 95 29.42 -6.32 1.22
C ARG A 95 30.29 -6.97 2.29
N ALA A 96 31.26 -6.20 2.79
CA ALA A 96 32.16 -6.64 3.85
C ALA A 96 31.35 -6.94 5.12
N LYS A 97 31.39 -8.17 5.60
CA LYS A 97 30.68 -8.63 6.80
C LYS A 97 31.46 -8.22 8.05
N VAL A 98 31.38 -6.96 8.41
CA VAL A 98 32.21 -6.36 9.45
C VAL A 98 31.44 -5.90 10.68
N TYR A 99 30.11 -5.83 10.59
CA TYR A 99 29.28 -5.36 11.69
C TYR A 99 28.54 -6.50 12.40
N ASP A 100 28.51 -6.42 13.71
CA ASP A 100 27.73 -7.30 14.57
C ASP A 100 26.30 -6.78 14.75
N LYS A 101 26.16 -5.45 14.85
CA LYS A 101 24.86 -4.79 15.04
C LYS A 101 24.71 -3.63 14.05
N ILE A 102 23.51 -3.43 13.55
CA ILE A 102 23.15 -2.29 12.70
C ILE A 102 21.82 -1.71 13.19
N ILE A 103 21.77 -0.39 13.39
CA ILE A 103 20.59 0.31 13.85
C ILE A 103 20.39 1.59 13.05
N GLY A 104 19.15 2.00 12.80
CA GLY A 104 18.92 3.30 12.16
C GLY A 104 17.48 3.53 11.71
N ASN A 105 17.25 4.78 11.29
CA ASN A 105 16.05 5.25 10.63
C ASN A 105 16.41 5.72 9.21
N PRO A 106 16.51 4.81 8.23
CA PRO A 106 16.93 5.17 6.88
C PRO A 106 15.92 6.07 6.17
N PRO A 107 16.35 6.95 5.23
CA PRO A 107 15.45 7.85 4.50
C PRO A 107 14.43 7.04 3.68
N TYR A 108 13.12 7.40 3.76
CA TYR A 108 12.06 6.58 3.18
C TYR A 108 11.89 6.75 1.67
N GLY A 109 12.04 7.95 1.16
CA GLY A 109 11.77 8.25 -0.25
C GLY A 109 12.65 9.38 -0.78
N ALA A 110 13.97 9.27 -0.68
CA ALA A 110 14.87 10.30 -1.15
C ALA A 110 14.68 10.60 -2.64
N ARG A 111 14.59 11.88 -2.98
CA ARG A 111 14.55 12.33 -4.37
C ARG A 111 15.95 12.28 -4.95
N HIS A 112 16.29 11.17 -5.58
CA HIS A 112 17.52 11.04 -6.34
C HIS A 112 17.38 11.68 -7.73
N ASP A 113 18.42 12.28 -8.25
CA ASP A 113 18.51 12.67 -9.65
C ASP A 113 18.54 11.45 -10.59
N SER A 114 18.48 11.71 -11.89
CA SER A 114 18.41 10.63 -12.90
C SER A 114 19.68 9.76 -12.91
N GLN A 115 20.87 10.36 -12.73
CA GLN A 115 22.13 9.63 -12.75
C GLN A 115 22.25 8.71 -11.55
N LYS A 116 21.93 9.20 -10.34
CA LYS A 116 21.96 8.40 -9.13
C LYS A 116 20.91 7.27 -9.18
N LYS A 117 19.71 7.51 -9.72
CA LYS A 117 18.72 6.44 -9.92
C LYS A 117 19.22 5.34 -10.83
N GLU A 118 19.86 5.69 -11.92
CA GLU A 118 20.43 4.72 -12.85
C GLU A 118 21.57 3.93 -12.21
N MET A 119 22.47 4.59 -11.49
CA MET A 119 23.55 3.97 -10.75
C MET A 119 23.03 2.98 -9.69
N LEU A 120 22.08 3.41 -8.87
CA LEU A 120 21.44 2.54 -7.86
C LEU A 120 20.75 1.34 -8.52
N GLY A 121 20.10 1.53 -9.67
CA GLY A 121 19.48 0.44 -10.42
C GLY A 121 20.47 -0.62 -10.89
N ARG A 122 21.71 -0.22 -11.26
CA ARG A 122 22.80 -1.14 -11.62
C ARG A 122 23.41 -1.85 -10.41
N LEU A 123 23.62 -1.13 -9.31
CA LEU A 123 24.26 -1.64 -8.09
C LEU A 123 23.35 -2.58 -7.30
N TYR A 124 22.06 -2.29 -7.27
CA TYR A 124 21.03 -3.00 -6.48
C TYR A 124 20.01 -3.69 -7.39
N THR A 125 20.49 -4.43 -8.39
CA THR A 125 19.65 -5.14 -9.36
C THR A 125 18.59 -6.00 -8.68
N GLY A 126 17.33 -5.87 -9.12
CA GLY A 126 16.18 -6.59 -8.57
C GLY A 126 15.50 -5.89 -7.39
N ILE A 127 16.16 -4.95 -6.70
CA ILE A 127 15.56 -4.20 -5.60
C ILE A 127 14.88 -2.94 -6.13
N TYR A 128 13.69 -2.61 -5.61
CA TYR A 128 12.97 -1.41 -6.02
C TYR A 128 13.67 -0.14 -5.55
N THR A 129 14.19 0.64 -6.50
CA THR A 129 15.11 1.77 -6.24
C THR A 129 14.44 3.12 -5.99
N LYS A 130 13.10 3.23 -6.13
CA LYS A 130 12.41 4.50 -5.89
C LYS A 130 12.12 4.79 -4.41
N GLU A 131 12.33 3.81 -3.54
CA GLU A 131 12.18 3.93 -2.09
C GLU A 131 13.50 3.54 -1.42
N SER A 132 14.19 4.54 -0.86
CA SER A 132 15.57 4.37 -0.37
C SER A 132 15.69 3.36 0.77
N TYR A 133 14.69 3.30 1.66
CA TYR A 133 14.73 2.42 2.83
C TYR A 133 14.90 0.93 2.46
N THR A 134 14.36 0.48 1.32
CA THR A 134 14.53 -0.92 0.89
C THR A 134 15.96 -1.20 0.42
N LEU A 135 16.63 -0.20 -0.17
CA LEU A 135 18.02 -0.31 -0.53
C LEU A 135 18.93 -0.37 0.71
N PHE A 136 18.63 0.49 1.72
CA PHE A 136 19.32 0.44 3.02
C PHE A 136 19.13 -0.91 3.70
N LEU A 137 17.88 -1.40 3.77
CA LEU A 137 17.58 -2.69 4.38
C LEU A 137 18.35 -3.83 3.71
N TYR A 138 18.41 -3.84 2.37
CA TYR A 138 19.16 -4.83 1.60
C TYR A 138 20.68 -4.70 1.84
N ALA A 139 21.25 -3.51 1.65
CA ALA A 139 22.68 -3.25 1.71
C ALA A 139 23.23 -3.50 3.12
N CYS A 140 22.59 -2.94 4.14
CA CYS A 140 23.01 -3.08 5.54
C CYS A 140 22.90 -4.54 6.02
N THR A 141 21.84 -5.27 5.65
CA THR A 141 21.75 -6.70 5.97
C THR A 141 22.92 -7.50 5.39
N GLN A 142 23.50 -7.09 4.24
CA GLN A 142 24.65 -7.79 3.67
C GLN A 142 25.96 -7.48 4.37
N CYS A 143 26.05 -6.33 5.07
CA CYS A 143 27.23 -5.93 5.85
C CYS A 143 27.29 -6.59 7.24
N LEU A 144 26.22 -7.24 7.68
CA LEU A 144 26.21 -8.01 8.93
C LEU A 144 27.07 -9.26 8.84
N ARG A 145 27.76 -9.57 9.93
CA ARG A 145 28.33 -10.89 10.19
C ARG A 145 27.22 -11.95 10.30
N GLU A 146 27.56 -13.21 10.17
CA GLU A 146 26.63 -14.32 10.47
C GLU A 146 26.24 -14.25 11.95
N GLY A 147 24.95 -14.28 12.26
CA GLY A 147 24.42 -14.08 13.61
C GLY A 147 24.25 -12.60 14.02
N GLY A 148 24.77 -11.65 13.24
CA GLY A 148 24.62 -10.22 13.51
C GLY A 148 23.17 -9.75 13.41
N THR A 149 22.81 -8.72 14.18
CA THR A 149 21.42 -8.20 14.32
C THR A 149 21.28 -6.82 13.68
N LEU A 150 20.15 -6.59 12.96
CA LEU A 150 19.74 -5.28 12.44
C LEU A 150 18.40 -4.91 13.03
N SER A 151 18.26 -3.65 13.45
CA SER A 151 16.98 -3.04 13.84
C SER A 151 16.76 -1.73 13.09
N PHE A 152 15.73 -1.69 12.22
CA PHE A 152 15.37 -0.51 11.44
C PHE A 152 13.93 -0.11 11.65
N ILE A 153 13.68 1.21 11.73
CA ILE A 153 12.33 1.78 11.64
C ILE A 153 12.09 2.25 10.21
N ILE A 154 11.08 1.68 9.56
CA ILE A 154 10.80 1.87 8.13
C ILE A 154 9.29 1.83 7.85
N PRO A 155 8.81 2.31 6.67
CA PRO A 155 7.43 2.12 6.25
C PRO A 155 7.04 0.64 6.16
N ASP A 156 5.83 0.30 6.59
CA ASP A 156 5.28 -1.07 6.55
C ASP A 156 4.98 -1.56 5.12
N THR A 157 5.02 -0.67 4.14
CA THR A 157 4.64 -0.95 2.75
C THR A 157 5.46 -2.06 2.09
N PHE A 158 6.70 -2.31 2.53
CA PHE A 158 7.50 -3.42 1.99
C PHE A 158 6.93 -4.80 2.34
N LEU A 159 6.14 -4.90 3.40
CA LEU A 159 5.58 -6.17 3.86
C LEU A 159 4.57 -6.79 2.88
N SER A 160 3.92 -5.96 2.05
CA SER A 160 2.81 -6.43 1.22
C SER A 160 2.87 -5.98 -0.25
N LEU A 161 3.40 -4.77 -0.56
CA LEU A 161 3.35 -4.25 -1.92
C LEU A 161 4.17 -5.11 -2.90
N HIS A 162 3.57 -5.39 -4.06
CA HIS A 162 4.17 -6.27 -5.08
C HIS A 162 5.59 -5.83 -5.50
N ARG A 163 5.85 -4.52 -5.62
CA ARG A 163 7.15 -3.97 -6.01
C ARG A 163 8.30 -4.32 -5.04
N HIS A 164 7.97 -4.77 -3.83
CA HIS A 164 8.94 -5.17 -2.80
C HIS A 164 9.09 -6.69 -2.67
N PHE A 165 8.66 -7.46 -3.65
CA PHE A 165 8.77 -8.92 -3.63
C PHE A 165 10.21 -9.39 -3.41
N GLU A 166 11.17 -8.86 -4.17
CA GLU A 166 12.56 -9.32 -4.12
C GLU A 166 13.22 -9.05 -2.77
N ILE A 167 12.96 -7.89 -2.14
CA ILE A 167 13.49 -7.63 -0.79
C ILE A 167 12.88 -8.58 0.24
N ARG A 168 11.57 -8.89 0.17
CA ARG A 168 10.96 -9.86 1.07
C ARG A 168 11.56 -11.24 0.91
N LYS A 169 11.70 -11.72 -0.33
CA LYS A 169 12.33 -13.01 -0.63
C LYS A 169 13.75 -13.07 -0.09
N PHE A 170 14.52 -11.99 -0.25
CA PHE A 170 15.87 -11.87 0.30
C PHE A 170 15.86 -11.99 1.83
N LEU A 171 15.03 -11.22 2.54
CA LEU A 171 14.96 -11.26 3.99
C LEU A 171 14.55 -12.64 4.49
N LEU A 172 13.50 -13.24 3.92
CA LEU A 172 12.99 -14.55 4.32
C LEU A 172 14.00 -15.70 4.12
N THR A 173 14.94 -15.54 3.18
CA THR A 173 15.93 -16.59 2.87
C THR A 173 17.32 -16.34 3.46
N LYS A 174 17.66 -15.07 3.79
CA LYS A 174 19.00 -14.66 4.23
C LYS A 174 19.02 -14.12 5.65
N THR A 175 17.88 -14.15 6.35
CA THR A 175 17.79 -13.73 7.74
C THR A 175 16.75 -14.56 8.50
N ARG A 176 16.87 -14.57 9.83
CA ARG A 176 15.80 -14.91 10.76
C ARG A 176 15.17 -13.59 11.22
N ILE A 177 13.93 -13.32 10.83
CA ILE A 177 13.23 -12.14 11.28
C ILE A 177 12.77 -12.39 12.71
N LYS A 178 13.37 -11.69 13.68
CA LYS A 178 13.04 -11.87 15.10
C LYS A 178 11.68 -11.27 15.40
N GLU A 179 11.50 -9.98 15.02
CA GLU A 179 10.27 -9.27 15.34
C GLU A 179 9.94 -8.19 14.27
N ILE A 180 8.63 -7.96 14.11
CA ILE A 180 8.07 -6.83 13.38
C ILE A 180 7.04 -6.17 14.28
N ALA A 181 7.34 -4.96 14.79
CA ALA A 181 6.39 -4.14 15.55
C ALA A 181 5.72 -3.13 14.62
N LEU A 182 4.39 -3.20 14.52
CA LEU A 182 3.56 -2.36 13.64
C LEU A 182 2.82 -1.31 14.47
N PHE A 183 2.95 -0.04 14.11
CA PHE A 183 2.30 1.06 14.81
C PHE A 183 1.89 2.20 13.87
N PRO A 184 0.89 3.04 14.26
CA PRO A 184 0.47 4.18 13.48
C PRO A 184 1.60 5.21 13.32
N SER A 185 1.69 5.83 12.15
CA SER A 185 2.67 6.91 11.90
C SER A 185 2.52 8.10 12.86
N SER A 186 1.36 8.25 13.50
CA SER A 186 1.13 9.28 14.54
C SER A 186 2.00 9.12 15.79
N PHE A 187 2.57 7.94 16.03
CA PHE A 187 3.55 7.73 17.11
C PHE A 187 4.91 8.36 16.81
N PHE A 188 5.13 8.78 15.58
CA PHE A 188 6.38 9.40 15.16
C PHE A 188 6.17 10.93 15.05
N PRO A 189 6.63 11.74 16.02
CA PRO A 189 6.37 13.17 16.05
C PRO A 189 6.94 13.90 14.83
N GLY A 190 6.17 14.85 14.28
CA GLY A 190 6.62 15.72 13.19
C GLY A 190 6.56 15.11 11.79
N VAL A 191 6.04 13.90 11.64
CA VAL A 191 5.95 13.20 10.36
C VAL A 191 4.51 12.96 9.97
N ASN A 192 4.11 13.46 8.79
CA ASN A 192 2.82 13.13 8.19
C ASN A 192 3.06 12.34 6.90
N PHE A 193 3.08 11.02 6.99
CA PHE A 193 3.29 10.12 5.85
C PHE A 193 2.08 10.00 4.92
N GLY A 194 0.98 10.67 5.25
CA GLY A 194 -0.24 10.66 4.45
C GLY A 194 -0.97 9.30 4.41
N TYR A 195 -0.27 8.20 4.16
CA TYR A 195 -0.91 6.90 3.91
C TYR A 195 -0.13 5.68 4.43
N ALA A 196 1.08 5.84 4.95
CA ALA A 196 1.89 4.72 5.41
C ALA A 196 1.98 4.69 6.94
N ASN A 197 1.78 3.51 7.51
CA ASN A 197 2.21 3.22 8.88
C ASN A 197 3.71 2.94 8.87
N LEU A 198 4.29 2.89 10.08
CA LEU A 198 5.66 2.49 10.29
C LEU A 198 5.71 1.10 10.93
N CYS A 199 6.85 0.46 10.75
CA CYS A 199 7.20 -0.72 11.51
C CYS A 199 8.67 -0.66 11.96
N ILE A 200 8.97 -1.27 13.07
CA ILE A 200 10.32 -1.63 13.45
C ILE A 200 10.50 -3.09 13.06
N ILE A 201 11.51 -3.35 12.21
CA ILE A 201 11.92 -4.71 11.86
C ILE A 201 13.25 -5.03 12.55
N THR A 202 13.27 -6.11 13.32
CA THR A 202 14.49 -6.66 13.90
C THR A 202 14.75 -8.03 13.29
N LEU A 203 15.94 -8.21 12.75
CA LEU A 203 16.33 -9.45 12.09
C LEU A 203 17.77 -9.84 12.45
N GLU A 204 18.07 -11.12 12.34
CA GLU A 204 19.38 -11.70 12.50
C GLU A 204 19.87 -12.28 11.17
N LYS A 205 21.10 -11.98 10.80
CA LYS A 205 21.73 -12.51 9.59
C LYS A 205 21.93 -14.02 9.71
N SER A 206 21.48 -14.76 8.69
CA SER A 206 21.66 -16.19 8.64
C SER A 206 21.73 -16.70 7.20
N SER A 207 22.80 -17.43 6.89
CA SER A 207 23.00 -18.04 5.57
C SER A 207 22.22 -19.36 5.37
N ASN A 208 21.69 -19.95 6.44
CA ASN A 208 21.00 -21.25 6.39
C ASN A 208 19.51 -21.07 6.05
N VAL A 209 19.17 -21.18 4.77
CA VAL A 209 17.79 -21.03 4.26
C VAL A 209 16.79 -21.96 4.96
N GLY A 210 17.18 -23.21 5.23
CA GLY A 210 16.30 -24.19 5.89
C GLY A 210 15.92 -23.75 7.31
N LYS A 211 16.91 -23.34 8.12
CA LYS A 211 16.67 -22.80 9.46
C LYS A 211 15.88 -21.47 9.40
N ASN A 212 16.16 -20.62 8.42
CA ASN A 212 15.45 -19.35 8.25
C ASN A 212 13.96 -19.58 7.98
N LEU A 213 13.61 -20.51 7.10
CA LEU A 213 12.22 -20.82 6.80
C LEU A 213 11.48 -21.52 7.95
N GLN A 214 12.20 -22.15 8.88
CA GLN A 214 11.61 -22.74 10.10
C GLN A 214 11.39 -21.71 11.22
N ASN A 215 11.88 -20.48 11.05
CA ASN A 215 11.76 -19.42 12.04
C ASN A 215 10.31 -18.94 12.18
N GLU A 216 9.91 -18.63 13.42
CA GLU A 216 8.65 -17.98 13.76
C GLU A 216 8.91 -16.48 13.99
N VAL A 217 8.28 -15.64 13.18
CA VAL A 217 8.37 -14.18 13.28
C VAL A 217 7.39 -13.69 14.34
N CYS A 218 7.88 -13.00 15.37
CA CYS A 218 7.02 -12.30 16.32
C CYS A 218 6.46 -11.04 15.65
N VAL A 219 5.15 -10.90 15.56
CA VAL A 219 4.48 -9.71 15.03
C VAL A 219 3.72 -9.05 16.15
N ARG A 220 4.10 -7.83 16.50
CA ARG A 220 3.46 -7.03 17.55
C ARG A 220 2.62 -5.91 16.94
N THR A 221 1.39 -5.78 17.40
CA THR A 221 0.40 -4.81 16.91
C THR A 221 -0.45 -4.29 18.06
N GLY A 222 -1.33 -3.33 17.78
CA GLY A 222 -2.36 -2.90 18.71
C GLY A 222 -1.86 -2.00 19.86
N PHE A 223 -0.70 -1.38 19.70
CA PHE A 223 -0.20 -0.38 20.63
C PHE A 223 -1.15 0.83 20.71
N LYS A 224 -1.49 1.27 21.91
CA LYS A 224 -2.38 2.42 22.14
C LYS A 224 -1.62 3.74 22.20
N CYS A 225 -0.38 3.71 22.69
CA CYS A 225 0.52 4.84 22.74
C CYS A 225 1.97 4.39 22.50
N VAL A 226 2.88 5.32 22.27
CA VAL A 226 4.28 5.02 21.91
C VAL A 226 5.05 4.41 23.08
N GLU A 227 4.70 4.76 24.31
CA GLU A 227 5.32 4.27 25.55
C GLU A 227 5.13 2.75 25.71
N GLU A 228 4.05 2.20 25.15
CA GLU A 228 3.80 0.76 25.19
C GLU A 228 4.85 -0.06 24.41
N LEU A 229 5.62 0.56 23.51
CA LEU A 229 6.72 -0.13 22.83
C LEU A 229 7.81 -0.61 23.81
N GLU A 230 8.08 0.14 24.89
CA GLU A 230 9.11 -0.21 25.88
C GLU A 230 8.78 -1.48 26.68
N PHE A 231 7.51 -1.85 26.73
CA PHE A 231 7.06 -3.01 27.49
C PHE A 231 6.86 -4.22 26.57
N ARG A 232 7.68 -5.25 26.75
CA ARG A 232 7.61 -6.48 25.92
C ARG A 232 6.24 -7.16 25.94
N ASP A 233 5.48 -7.03 27.02
CA ASP A 233 4.16 -7.62 27.19
C ASP A 233 3.00 -6.73 26.68
N SER A 234 3.30 -5.53 26.18
CA SER A 234 2.29 -4.61 25.65
C SER A 234 1.95 -4.93 24.20
N GLY A 235 0.74 -4.52 23.81
CA GLY A 235 0.20 -4.83 22.49
C GLY A 235 -0.26 -6.28 22.37
N GLN A 236 -0.48 -6.71 21.14
CA GLN A 236 -0.85 -8.08 20.78
C GLN A 236 0.31 -8.73 20.03
N ALA A 237 0.85 -9.81 20.55
CA ALA A 237 1.88 -10.60 19.87
C ALA A 237 1.23 -11.78 19.14
N LYS A 238 1.58 -11.93 17.86
CA LYS A 238 1.21 -13.09 17.03
C LYS A 238 2.49 -13.66 16.41
N PHE A 239 2.62 -14.97 16.41
CA PHE A 239 3.73 -15.65 15.75
C PHE A 239 3.31 -16.11 14.36
N VAL A 240 4.15 -15.85 13.37
CA VAL A 240 3.90 -16.18 11.98
C VAL A 240 5.07 -16.93 11.39
N SER A 241 4.83 -18.11 10.84
CA SER A 241 5.87 -18.93 10.24
C SER A 241 6.51 -18.24 9.03
N GLN A 242 7.83 -18.09 9.05
CA GLN A 242 8.60 -17.50 7.94
C GLN A 242 8.44 -18.32 6.64
N LYS A 243 8.27 -19.64 6.76
CA LYS A 243 7.95 -20.53 5.63
C LYS A 243 6.58 -20.24 5.05
N SER A 244 5.57 -20.01 5.89
CA SER A 244 4.22 -19.64 5.44
C SER A 244 4.25 -18.32 4.66
N VAL A 245 4.94 -17.31 5.19
CA VAL A 245 5.11 -16.02 4.50
C VAL A 245 5.84 -16.19 3.17
N TYR A 246 6.89 -16.99 3.10
CA TYR A 246 7.63 -17.28 1.87
C TYR A 246 6.74 -17.93 0.81
N GLY A 247 5.81 -18.80 1.21
CA GLY A 247 4.85 -19.46 0.33
C GLY A 247 3.69 -18.56 -0.15
N ASN A 248 3.45 -17.42 0.52
CA ASN A 248 2.39 -16.49 0.11
C ASN A 248 2.66 -15.87 -1.25
N VAL A 249 1.58 -15.48 -1.95
CA VAL A 249 1.68 -14.73 -3.21
C VAL A 249 2.54 -13.49 -3.01
N GLY A 250 3.64 -13.42 -3.76
CA GLY A 250 4.63 -12.34 -3.62
C GLY A 250 5.36 -12.33 -2.28
N SER A 251 5.39 -13.44 -1.54
CA SER A 251 5.95 -13.56 -0.18
C SER A 251 5.46 -12.45 0.75
N ALA A 252 4.17 -12.08 0.64
CA ALA A 252 3.58 -11.00 1.41
C ALA A 252 3.23 -11.45 2.84
N PHE A 253 3.37 -10.53 3.79
CA PHE A 253 2.97 -10.75 5.16
C PHE A 253 1.48 -10.38 5.33
N PHE A 254 0.64 -11.32 5.68
CA PHE A 254 -0.80 -11.13 5.91
C PHE A 254 -1.10 -11.14 7.41
N PHE A 255 -0.72 -10.06 8.12
CA PHE A 255 -0.82 -10.02 9.58
C PHE A 255 -2.24 -9.88 10.12
N ASN A 256 -3.11 -9.16 9.39
CA ASN A 256 -4.45 -8.78 9.84
C ASN A 256 -5.56 -9.60 9.18
N SER A 257 -5.23 -10.65 8.44
CA SER A 257 -6.23 -11.48 7.78
C SER A 257 -6.51 -12.77 8.56
N ASN A 258 -7.75 -13.25 8.49
CA ASN A 258 -8.14 -14.59 8.87
C ASN A 258 -7.33 -15.60 8.02
N GLU A 259 -6.92 -16.74 8.60
CA GLU A 259 -6.18 -17.79 7.89
C GLU A 259 -6.89 -18.24 6.61
N LYS A 260 -8.20 -18.37 6.63
CA LYS A 260 -9.01 -18.71 5.44
C LYS A 260 -8.95 -17.65 4.35
N VAL A 261 -8.85 -16.37 4.70
CA VAL A 261 -8.64 -15.29 3.74
C VAL A 261 -7.27 -15.40 3.08
N ALA A 262 -6.23 -15.71 3.86
CA ALA A 262 -4.89 -15.94 3.33
C ALA A 262 -4.85 -17.17 2.40
N GLU A 263 -5.53 -18.25 2.76
CA GLU A 263 -5.69 -19.46 1.93
C GLU A 263 -6.36 -19.13 0.59
N LEU A 264 -7.48 -18.42 0.60
CA LEU A 264 -8.18 -17.99 -0.61
C LEU A 264 -7.33 -17.12 -1.55
N ILE A 265 -6.54 -16.20 -0.98
CA ILE A 265 -5.64 -15.36 -1.76
C ILE A 265 -4.55 -16.18 -2.43
N ASN A 266 -4.01 -17.17 -1.72
CA ASN A 266 -2.91 -18.03 -2.18
C ASN A 266 -3.37 -19.19 -3.07
N ASP A 267 -4.65 -19.57 -3.03
CA ASP A 267 -5.18 -20.65 -3.85
C ASP A 267 -5.20 -20.25 -5.33
N GLY A 268 -4.33 -20.84 -6.11
CA GLY A 268 -4.25 -20.64 -7.57
C GLY A 268 -5.45 -21.19 -8.34
N SER A 269 -6.30 -22.02 -7.74
CA SER A 269 -7.50 -22.57 -8.37
C SER A 269 -8.72 -21.64 -8.24
N VAL A 270 -8.71 -20.71 -7.28
CA VAL A 270 -9.77 -19.71 -7.08
C VAL A 270 -9.65 -18.62 -8.14
N LEU A 271 -10.74 -18.39 -8.87
CA LEU A 271 -10.83 -17.27 -9.81
C LEU A 271 -10.55 -15.94 -9.12
N LYS A 272 -10.05 -14.98 -9.87
CA LYS A 272 -9.85 -13.60 -9.40
C LYS A 272 -10.82 -12.68 -10.16
N ILE A 273 -11.09 -11.50 -9.61
CA ILE A 273 -11.93 -10.50 -10.28
C ILE A 273 -11.39 -10.21 -11.69
N GLY A 274 -10.07 -10.19 -11.91
CA GLY A 274 -9.47 -9.96 -13.22
C GLY A 274 -9.76 -11.06 -14.26
N ASP A 275 -10.21 -12.25 -13.85
CA ASP A 275 -10.57 -13.35 -14.75
C ASP A 275 -12.01 -13.20 -15.28
N ILE A 276 -12.85 -12.48 -14.55
CA ILE A 276 -14.29 -12.31 -14.83
C ILE A 276 -14.70 -10.87 -15.18
N ALA A 277 -13.81 -9.91 -14.99
CA ALA A 277 -14.08 -8.50 -15.26
C ALA A 277 -12.82 -7.75 -15.69
N SER A 278 -12.99 -6.76 -16.56
CA SER A 278 -11.94 -5.79 -16.87
C SER A 278 -11.91 -4.71 -15.78
N CYS A 279 -10.75 -4.53 -15.13
CA CYS A 279 -10.53 -3.46 -14.14
C CYS A 279 -9.56 -2.44 -14.73
N VAL A 280 -10.01 -1.21 -14.91
CA VAL A 280 -9.29 -0.18 -15.67
C VAL A 280 -9.39 1.19 -14.99
N THR A 281 -8.38 2.03 -15.23
CA THR A 281 -8.37 3.41 -14.76
C THR A 281 -9.00 4.33 -15.79
N GLY A 282 -9.74 5.34 -15.33
CA GLY A 282 -10.50 6.25 -16.20
C GLY A 282 -9.68 7.38 -16.81
N PHE A 283 -10.41 8.36 -17.32
CA PHE A 283 -9.96 9.54 -18.06
C PHE A 283 -9.26 10.55 -17.17
N TYR A 284 -8.27 11.23 -17.70
CA TYR A 284 -7.65 12.41 -17.09
C TYR A 284 -7.45 13.51 -18.14
N SER A 285 -8.06 14.68 -17.90
CA SER A 285 -8.06 15.82 -18.83
C SER A 285 -6.68 16.51 -18.98
N GLY A 286 -5.76 16.27 -18.05
CA GLY A 286 -4.50 17.00 -17.96
C GLY A 286 -4.62 18.39 -17.34
N ASN A 287 -5.82 18.96 -17.27
CA ASN A 287 -6.12 20.25 -16.67
C ASN A 287 -7.59 20.36 -16.19
N ASP A 288 -7.89 19.68 -15.09
CA ASP A 288 -9.24 19.67 -14.51
C ASP A 288 -9.77 21.09 -14.21
N LYS A 289 -8.91 22.05 -13.84
CA LYS A 289 -9.36 23.42 -13.58
C LYS A 289 -10.01 24.07 -14.81
N LYS A 290 -9.53 23.74 -16.02
CA LYS A 290 -10.08 24.24 -17.27
C LYS A 290 -11.38 23.55 -17.68
N TYR A 291 -11.41 22.23 -17.58
CA TYR A 291 -12.43 21.41 -18.24
C TYR A 291 -13.48 20.81 -17.30
N LEU A 292 -13.21 20.73 -15.99
CA LEU A 292 -14.13 20.13 -15.03
C LEU A 292 -14.99 21.20 -14.36
N ARG A 293 -16.26 20.86 -14.14
CA ARG A 293 -17.24 21.70 -13.42
C ARG A 293 -17.88 20.89 -12.29
N ALA A 294 -18.14 21.56 -11.19
CA ALA A 294 -18.92 20.98 -10.10
C ALA A 294 -20.41 21.31 -10.28
N SER A 295 -21.29 20.47 -9.75
CA SER A 295 -22.73 20.73 -9.77
C SER A 295 -23.13 21.88 -8.84
N ARG A 296 -22.51 21.98 -7.66
CA ARG A 296 -22.80 22.95 -6.59
C ARG A 296 -21.55 23.24 -5.76
N LEU A 297 -21.56 24.33 -5.00
CA LEU A 297 -20.43 24.77 -4.17
C LEU A 297 -20.17 23.89 -2.92
N ASP A 298 -21.21 23.18 -2.44
CA ASP A 298 -21.17 22.28 -1.30
C ASP A 298 -20.53 20.91 -1.61
N VAL A 299 -20.35 20.60 -2.90
CA VAL A 299 -19.62 19.38 -3.30
C VAL A 299 -18.17 19.47 -2.81
N LYS A 300 -17.68 18.39 -2.25
CA LYS A 300 -16.29 18.32 -1.72
C LYS A 300 -15.28 18.76 -2.76
N ASN A 301 -14.45 19.74 -2.42
CA ASN A 301 -13.44 20.37 -3.28
C ASN A 301 -13.99 21.27 -4.42
N ALA A 302 -15.30 21.49 -4.52
CA ALA A 302 -15.90 22.33 -5.59
C ALA A 302 -15.36 23.76 -5.62
N LYS A 303 -14.96 24.33 -4.48
CA LYS A 303 -14.38 25.70 -4.37
C LYS A 303 -13.18 25.95 -5.30
N ARG A 304 -12.56 24.90 -5.83
CA ARG A 304 -11.41 25.00 -6.76
C ARG A 304 -11.82 25.00 -8.23
N TYR A 305 -13.11 24.84 -8.51
CA TYR A 305 -13.65 24.64 -9.84
C TYR A 305 -14.82 25.61 -10.11
N GLN A 306 -15.13 25.83 -11.36
CA GLN A 306 -16.34 26.54 -11.74
C GLN A 306 -17.56 25.65 -11.57
N ILE A 307 -18.72 26.26 -11.35
CA ILE A 307 -19.99 25.56 -11.29
C ILE A 307 -20.55 25.39 -12.70
N ALA A 308 -21.07 24.19 -12.99
CA ALA A 308 -21.74 23.92 -14.25
C ALA A 308 -23.06 24.70 -14.31
N LYS A 309 -23.32 25.37 -15.43
CA LYS A 309 -24.62 25.97 -15.71
C LYS A 309 -25.58 24.86 -16.11
N PRO A 310 -26.80 24.75 -15.52
CA PRO A 310 -27.73 23.67 -15.83
C PRO A 310 -28.00 23.51 -17.33
N GLU A 311 -28.13 24.61 -18.06
CA GLU A 311 -28.36 24.64 -19.49
C GLU A 311 -27.18 24.14 -20.34
N SER A 312 -25.99 24.03 -19.76
CA SER A 312 -24.79 23.52 -20.46
C SER A 312 -24.59 22.00 -20.26
N ILE A 313 -25.40 21.35 -19.41
CA ILE A 313 -25.22 19.94 -19.05
C ILE A 313 -26.02 19.05 -20.01
N ARG A 314 -25.38 18.00 -20.51
CA ARG A 314 -25.98 16.94 -21.30
C ARG A 314 -26.14 15.67 -20.46
N TYR A 315 -27.38 15.31 -20.14
CA TYR A 315 -27.69 14.08 -19.43
C TYR A 315 -28.08 12.92 -20.37
N SER A 316 -28.51 13.24 -21.60
CA SER A 316 -28.88 12.19 -22.55
C SER A 316 -27.66 11.43 -23.04
N LEU A 317 -27.85 10.17 -23.42
CA LEU A 317 -26.81 9.31 -23.99
C LEU A 317 -26.19 9.99 -25.22
N LEU A 318 -24.89 9.87 -25.33
CA LEU A 318 -24.13 10.37 -26.48
C LEU A 318 -24.27 9.39 -27.64
N THR A 319 -24.39 9.93 -28.84
CA THR A 319 -24.21 9.18 -30.08
C THR A 319 -22.76 8.72 -30.24
N ASP A 320 -22.51 7.74 -31.09
CA ASP A 320 -21.13 7.28 -31.35
C ASP A 320 -20.25 8.38 -31.99
N ALA A 321 -20.86 9.28 -32.75
CA ALA A 321 -20.15 10.47 -33.28
C ALA A 321 -19.75 11.43 -32.15
N GLU A 322 -20.67 11.75 -31.24
CA GLU A 322 -20.40 12.64 -30.10
C GLU A 322 -19.37 12.02 -29.11
N ARG A 323 -19.41 10.70 -28.90
CA ARG A 323 -18.39 10.01 -28.10
C ARG A 323 -16.99 10.17 -28.69
N ARG A 324 -16.88 10.10 -30.01
CA ARG A 324 -15.60 10.13 -30.73
C ARG A 324 -15.13 11.54 -31.07
N CYS A 325 -16.02 12.42 -31.49
CA CYS A 325 -15.67 13.72 -32.05
C CYS A 325 -16.01 14.90 -31.13
N GLY A 326 -16.80 14.65 -30.06
CA GLY A 326 -17.28 15.69 -29.16
C GLY A 326 -18.65 16.22 -29.54
N ILE A 327 -19.15 17.15 -28.75
CA ILE A 327 -20.49 17.73 -28.86
C ILE A 327 -20.36 19.13 -29.42
N ASP A 328 -21.05 19.43 -30.53
CA ASP A 328 -21.10 20.76 -31.18
C ASP A 328 -22.38 21.53 -30.79
N SER A 329 -22.69 21.53 -29.47
CA SER A 329 -23.84 22.29 -28.97
C SER A 329 -23.48 22.99 -27.65
N ALA A 330 -24.37 23.90 -27.21
CA ALA A 330 -24.20 24.56 -25.91
C ALA A 330 -24.24 23.58 -24.72
N GLN A 331 -24.90 22.43 -24.88
CA GLN A 331 -24.97 21.36 -23.89
C GLN A 331 -23.81 20.37 -24.08
N CYS A 332 -22.58 20.75 -23.76
CA CYS A 332 -21.39 19.96 -23.98
C CYS A 332 -20.71 19.43 -22.71
N PHE A 333 -21.22 19.76 -21.54
CA PHE A 333 -20.74 19.20 -20.27
C PHE A 333 -21.46 17.90 -19.95
N ILE A 334 -20.72 16.80 -19.84
CA ILE A 334 -21.25 15.46 -19.58
C ILE A 334 -20.93 14.99 -18.15
N PRO A 335 -21.80 14.16 -17.52
CA PRO A 335 -21.50 13.58 -16.22
C PRO A 335 -20.21 12.76 -16.22
N ILE A 336 -19.41 12.93 -15.18
CA ILE A 336 -18.21 12.13 -14.93
C ILE A 336 -18.19 11.60 -13.49
N VAL A 337 -18.02 10.29 -13.35
CA VAL A 337 -17.83 9.65 -12.06
C VAL A 337 -16.44 9.96 -11.55
N LYS A 338 -16.35 10.75 -10.47
CA LYS A 338 -15.08 11.20 -9.87
C LYS A 338 -15.08 10.89 -8.38
N GLY A 339 -13.97 10.45 -7.82
CA GLY A 339 -13.67 10.15 -6.43
C GLY A 339 -14.82 10.14 -5.40
N GLY A 340 -14.53 9.79 -4.18
CA GLY A 340 -15.50 9.71 -3.07
C GLY A 340 -15.94 8.26 -2.79
N ASN A 341 -15.98 7.93 -1.48
CA ASN A 341 -16.39 6.61 -1.01
C ASN A 341 -17.92 6.59 -0.88
N VAL A 342 -18.60 6.22 -1.96
CA VAL A 342 -20.05 6.10 -2.05
C VAL A 342 -20.41 4.67 -2.43
N GLU A 343 -21.45 4.14 -1.83
CA GLU A 343 -21.95 2.78 -2.07
C GLU A 343 -23.15 2.80 -3.03
N TYR A 344 -23.25 1.79 -3.87
CA TYR A 344 -24.36 1.48 -4.77
C TYR A 344 -24.69 2.55 -5.81
N VAL A 345 -25.15 3.74 -5.43
CA VAL A 345 -25.57 4.81 -6.34
C VAL A 345 -24.81 6.09 -6.04
N LYS A 346 -24.26 6.69 -7.08
CA LYS A 346 -23.54 7.96 -6.97
C LYS A 346 -24.22 9.05 -7.79
N GLN A 347 -24.60 10.14 -7.12
CA GLN A 347 -25.16 11.30 -7.79
C GLN A 347 -24.14 11.98 -8.72
N ASN A 348 -24.61 12.54 -9.82
CA ASN A 348 -23.82 13.32 -10.75
C ASN A 348 -23.43 14.68 -10.14
N GLN A 349 -22.25 14.73 -9.55
CA GLN A 349 -21.73 15.93 -8.90
C GLN A 349 -20.67 16.67 -9.73
N TRP A 350 -20.15 16.01 -10.77
CA TRP A 350 -19.08 16.51 -11.61
C TRP A 350 -19.41 16.35 -13.08
N PHE A 351 -18.99 17.35 -13.88
CA PHE A 351 -19.24 17.42 -15.31
C PHE A 351 -17.96 17.78 -16.05
N MET A 352 -17.65 17.02 -17.10
CA MET A 352 -16.47 17.22 -17.95
C MET A 352 -16.88 17.87 -19.27
N ASP A 353 -16.12 18.87 -19.71
CA ASP A 353 -16.27 19.44 -21.03
C ASP A 353 -15.97 18.39 -22.11
N TRP A 354 -16.97 18.06 -22.90
CA TRP A 354 -16.89 17.09 -23.99
C TRP A 354 -17.20 17.73 -25.33
N SER A 355 -16.99 19.07 -25.45
CA SER A 355 -17.11 19.76 -26.71
C SER A 355 -16.07 19.26 -27.72
N SER A 356 -16.38 19.39 -29.03
CA SER A 356 -15.45 19.01 -30.10
C SER A 356 -14.11 19.73 -29.95
N ARG A 357 -14.13 20.99 -29.51
CA ARG A 357 -12.93 21.77 -29.20
C ARG A 357 -12.13 21.15 -28.06
N ALA A 358 -12.78 20.79 -26.93
CA ALA A 358 -12.11 20.19 -25.79
C ALA A 358 -11.47 18.84 -26.17
N LEU A 359 -12.15 18.01 -26.97
CA LEU A 359 -11.62 16.74 -27.44
C LEU A 359 -10.37 16.89 -28.31
N LEU A 360 -10.33 17.90 -29.19
CA LEU A 360 -9.12 18.22 -29.97
C LEU A 360 -7.95 18.60 -29.06
N GLU A 361 -8.22 19.45 -28.05
CA GLU A 361 -7.20 19.83 -27.06
C GLU A 361 -6.73 18.64 -26.22
N TYR A 362 -7.62 17.73 -25.78
CA TYR A 362 -7.25 16.51 -25.07
C TYR A 362 -6.31 15.62 -25.89
N ARG A 363 -6.60 15.44 -27.18
CA ARG A 363 -5.80 14.58 -28.08
C ARG A 363 -4.43 15.17 -28.38
N SER A 364 -4.30 16.50 -28.44
CA SER A 364 -3.03 17.18 -28.67
C SER A 364 -2.18 17.34 -27.41
N SER A 365 -2.77 17.19 -26.22
CA SER A 365 -2.10 17.42 -24.95
C SER A 365 -1.28 16.21 -24.48
N GLN A 366 0.02 16.40 -24.27
CA GLN A 366 0.88 15.37 -23.64
C GLN A 366 0.51 15.06 -22.17
N LYS A 367 -0.28 15.93 -21.51
CA LYS A 367 -0.70 15.75 -20.11
C LYS A 367 -2.01 14.98 -20.00
N CYS A 368 -2.83 14.99 -21.03
CA CYS A 368 -4.09 14.26 -21.06
C CYS A 368 -3.84 12.74 -21.19
N ARG A 369 -4.71 11.94 -20.58
CA ARG A 369 -4.63 10.48 -20.64
C ARG A 369 -5.97 9.91 -21.10
N PHE A 370 -6.05 9.58 -22.37
CA PHE A 370 -7.15 8.83 -22.99
C PHE A 370 -7.00 7.32 -22.84
N GLN A 371 -6.56 6.89 -21.67
CA GLN A 371 -6.35 5.47 -21.39
C GLN A 371 -7.68 4.72 -21.28
N ASN A 372 -7.75 3.51 -21.83
CA ASN A 372 -8.91 2.61 -21.71
C ASN A 372 -10.22 3.19 -22.27
N SER A 373 -10.14 4.01 -23.31
CA SER A 373 -11.30 4.72 -23.89
C SER A 373 -12.42 3.81 -24.41
N GLN A 374 -12.12 2.52 -24.69
CA GLN A 374 -13.12 1.52 -25.05
C GLN A 374 -14.12 1.19 -23.94
N PHE A 375 -13.84 1.61 -22.70
CA PHE A 375 -14.73 1.43 -21.55
C PHE A 375 -15.52 2.71 -21.18
N TYR A 376 -15.24 3.83 -21.84
CA TYR A 376 -16.00 5.06 -21.58
C TYR A 376 -17.44 4.87 -22.04
N PHE A 377 -18.37 5.45 -21.29
CA PHE A 377 -19.80 5.39 -21.58
C PHE A 377 -20.42 3.98 -21.56
N ARG A 378 -19.77 3.02 -20.89
CA ARG A 378 -20.29 1.69 -20.63
C ARG A 378 -20.88 1.59 -19.22
N ASN A 379 -21.78 0.62 -19.03
CA ASN A 379 -22.25 0.27 -17.70
C ASN A 379 -21.21 -0.58 -16.96
N GLY A 380 -21.05 -0.32 -15.66
CA GLY A 380 -20.08 -1.02 -14.83
C GLY A 380 -20.13 -0.56 -13.39
N ILE A 381 -19.04 -0.79 -12.65
CA ILE A 381 -18.92 -0.42 -11.23
C ILE A 381 -17.69 0.46 -11.05
N GLY A 382 -17.88 1.62 -10.42
CA GLY A 382 -16.79 2.55 -10.09
C GLY A 382 -16.31 2.35 -8.66
N ILE A 383 -15.04 1.99 -8.50
CA ILE A 383 -14.37 1.82 -7.21
C ILE A 383 -13.37 2.95 -7.01
N PRO A 384 -13.46 3.75 -5.93
CA PRO A 384 -12.47 4.79 -5.65
C PRO A 384 -11.06 4.22 -5.48
N MET A 385 -10.07 4.84 -6.13
CA MET A 385 -8.66 4.45 -5.95
C MET A 385 -8.18 4.71 -4.51
N VAL A 386 -8.75 5.68 -3.82
CA VAL A 386 -8.44 5.94 -2.40
C VAL A 386 -9.63 5.54 -1.57
N ARG A 387 -9.49 4.48 -0.78
CA ARG A 387 -10.50 4.04 0.18
C ARG A 387 -10.34 4.73 1.53
N SER A 388 -11.42 4.82 2.27
CA SER A 388 -11.43 5.09 3.71
C SER A 388 -11.15 3.79 4.50
N SER A 389 -11.94 3.47 5.50
CA SER A 389 -11.83 2.21 6.27
C SER A 389 -12.31 0.98 5.48
N LYS A 390 -13.21 1.15 4.50
CA LYS A 390 -13.79 0.07 3.70
C LYS A 390 -13.68 0.33 2.20
N LEU A 391 -13.75 -0.74 1.42
CA LEU A 391 -13.94 -0.66 -0.02
C LEU A 391 -15.40 -0.29 -0.30
N THR A 392 -15.63 0.53 -1.32
CA THR A 392 -16.98 0.88 -1.78
C THR A 392 -17.05 0.82 -3.29
N GLY A 393 -18.20 0.47 -3.84
CA GLY A 393 -18.49 0.48 -5.25
C GLY A 393 -19.83 1.13 -5.54
N ALA A 394 -19.91 1.92 -6.60
CA ALA A 394 -21.14 2.50 -7.10
C ALA A 394 -21.31 2.24 -8.60
N LEU A 395 -22.55 2.22 -9.10
CA LEU A 395 -22.82 2.02 -10.52
C LEU A 395 -22.22 3.15 -11.38
N ILE A 396 -21.71 2.76 -12.54
CA ILE A 396 -21.42 3.62 -13.69
C ILE A 396 -22.48 3.30 -14.73
N GLU A 397 -23.34 4.25 -15.06
CA GLU A 397 -24.50 4.06 -15.93
C GLU A 397 -24.33 4.87 -17.23
N GLY A 398 -23.37 4.45 -18.06
CA GLY A 398 -23.08 5.13 -19.31
C GLY A 398 -22.36 6.47 -19.16
N GLN A 399 -21.79 6.78 -17.99
CA GLN A 399 -21.01 8.00 -17.76
C GLN A 399 -19.53 7.82 -18.11
N LEU A 400 -18.83 8.93 -18.27
CA LEU A 400 -17.39 8.98 -18.21
C LEU A 400 -16.93 8.73 -16.76
N PHE A 401 -15.76 8.16 -16.54
CA PHE A 401 -15.16 7.98 -15.21
C PHE A 401 -13.72 8.49 -15.15
N ASP A 402 -13.38 9.10 -14.03
CA ASP A 402 -12.11 9.80 -13.79
C ASP A 402 -10.99 8.83 -13.42
N GLN A 403 -9.73 9.26 -13.60
CA GLN A 403 -8.55 8.48 -13.19
C GLN A 403 -8.49 8.13 -11.69
N SER A 404 -9.25 8.82 -10.83
CA SER A 404 -9.38 8.49 -9.40
C SER A 404 -10.34 7.32 -9.13
N ILE A 405 -10.93 6.75 -10.17
CA ILE A 405 -11.85 5.62 -10.14
C ILE A 405 -11.22 4.43 -10.89
N VAL A 406 -11.31 3.26 -10.31
CA VAL A 406 -11.14 1.99 -11.02
C VAL A 406 -12.51 1.57 -11.52
N GLY A 407 -12.73 1.61 -12.83
CA GLY A 407 -13.91 1.05 -13.47
C GLY A 407 -13.77 -0.48 -13.55
N VAL A 408 -14.75 -1.18 -13.04
CA VAL A 408 -14.88 -2.66 -13.16
C VAL A 408 -16.02 -2.98 -14.09
N PHE A 409 -15.70 -3.63 -15.19
CA PHE A 409 -16.63 -3.98 -16.25
C PHE A 409 -16.68 -5.52 -16.37
N PRO A 410 -17.72 -6.18 -15.86
CA PRO A 410 -17.87 -7.62 -15.98
C PRO A 410 -17.85 -8.08 -17.45
N ASN A 411 -17.24 -9.24 -17.74
CA ASN A 411 -17.24 -9.83 -19.08
C ASN A 411 -18.64 -10.24 -19.51
N ASP A 412 -19.48 -10.63 -18.55
CA ASP A 412 -20.94 -10.83 -18.68
C ASP A 412 -21.64 -9.79 -17.77
N GLU A 413 -22.31 -8.83 -18.39
CA GLU A 413 -22.97 -7.71 -17.70
C GLU A 413 -24.02 -8.14 -16.67
N SER A 414 -24.56 -9.37 -16.79
CA SER A 414 -25.50 -9.93 -15.82
C SER A 414 -24.91 -10.06 -14.41
N TRP A 415 -23.60 -10.06 -14.26
CA TRP A 415 -22.91 -10.09 -12.94
C TRP A 415 -22.78 -8.74 -12.26
N THR A 416 -23.24 -7.65 -12.88
CA THR A 416 -23.01 -6.30 -12.34
C THR A 416 -23.60 -6.11 -10.95
N LEU A 417 -24.84 -6.51 -10.71
CA LEU A 417 -25.50 -6.36 -9.40
C LEU A 417 -24.83 -7.22 -8.32
N TYR A 418 -24.51 -8.47 -8.66
CA TYR A 418 -23.80 -9.35 -7.73
C TYR A 418 -22.42 -8.78 -7.33
N LEU A 419 -21.65 -8.32 -8.30
CA LEU A 419 -20.33 -7.72 -8.04
C LEU A 419 -20.44 -6.39 -7.30
N LEU A 420 -21.49 -5.61 -7.55
CA LEU A 420 -21.77 -4.38 -6.81
C LEU A 420 -21.99 -4.68 -5.31
N ALA A 421 -22.77 -5.73 -5.00
CA ALA A 421 -22.93 -6.20 -3.62
C ALA A 421 -21.59 -6.65 -3.01
N PHE A 422 -20.83 -7.46 -3.77
CA PHE A 422 -19.56 -7.98 -3.31
C PHE A 422 -18.55 -6.87 -2.96
N PHE A 423 -18.39 -5.86 -3.83
CA PHE A 423 -17.47 -4.75 -3.59
C PHE A 423 -17.85 -3.87 -2.39
N ASN A 424 -19.14 -3.87 -2.00
CA ASN A 424 -19.63 -3.14 -0.83
C ASN A 424 -19.64 -4.00 0.45
N SER A 425 -19.28 -5.29 0.39
CA SER A 425 -19.28 -6.20 1.52
C SER A 425 -18.04 -6.07 2.42
N LYS A 426 -18.20 -6.45 3.69
CA LYS A 426 -17.08 -6.57 4.65
C LYS A 426 -16.06 -7.59 4.16
N MET A 427 -16.51 -8.70 3.58
CA MET A 427 -15.63 -9.75 3.05
C MET A 427 -14.69 -9.21 1.96
N CYS A 428 -15.21 -8.44 1.00
CA CYS A 428 -14.35 -7.83 -0.04
C CYS A 428 -13.36 -6.82 0.56
N THR A 429 -13.78 -6.05 1.57
CA THR A 429 -12.89 -5.14 2.31
C THR A 429 -11.77 -5.90 3.03
N GLU A 430 -12.05 -7.05 3.62
CA GLU A 430 -11.07 -7.91 4.28
C GLU A 430 -10.07 -8.48 3.26
N LEU A 431 -10.57 -9.03 2.15
CA LEU A 431 -9.74 -9.57 1.06
C LEU A 431 -8.80 -8.52 0.47
N ILE A 432 -9.31 -7.34 0.13
CA ILE A 432 -8.46 -6.27 -0.45
C ILE A 432 -7.47 -5.73 0.57
N SER A 433 -7.83 -5.68 1.86
CA SER A 433 -6.94 -5.21 2.92
C SER A 433 -5.80 -6.19 3.16
N ALA A 434 -6.04 -7.49 3.01
CA ALA A 434 -5.00 -8.50 3.04
C ALA A 434 -4.06 -8.42 1.83
N ILE A 435 -4.61 -8.18 0.61
CA ILE A 435 -3.82 -8.05 -0.62
C ILE A 435 -3.02 -6.73 -0.63
N ASN A 436 -3.62 -5.66 -0.14
CA ASN A 436 -3.08 -4.31 -0.14
C ASN A 436 -3.54 -3.54 1.10
N PRO A 437 -2.74 -3.47 2.16
CA PRO A 437 -3.08 -2.73 3.38
C PRO A 437 -3.06 -1.21 3.17
N SER A 438 -2.47 -0.69 2.08
CA SER A 438 -2.52 0.73 1.78
C SER A 438 -3.92 1.18 1.38
N THR A 439 -4.20 2.47 1.53
CA THR A 439 -5.50 3.05 1.12
C THR A 439 -5.65 3.20 -0.39
N ASN A 440 -4.56 3.06 -1.18
CA ASN A 440 -4.58 3.25 -2.63
C ASN A 440 -4.83 1.93 -3.36
N ASN A 441 -6.07 1.69 -3.79
CA ASN A 441 -6.49 0.50 -4.52
C ASN A 441 -6.40 0.72 -6.03
N SER A 442 -5.23 0.44 -6.63
CA SER A 442 -5.11 0.46 -8.09
C SER A 442 -5.85 -0.72 -8.74
N ALA A 443 -6.13 -0.61 -10.04
CA ALA A 443 -6.73 -1.68 -10.82
C ALA A 443 -6.01 -3.03 -10.67
N ASN A 444 -4.68 -3.01 -10.50
CA ASN A 444 -3.88 -4.23 -10.31
C ASN A 444 -4.16 -4.95 -8.99
N TYR A 445 -4.59 -4.25 -7.94
CA TYR A 445 -5.01 -4.88 -6.69
C TYR A 445 -6.44 -5.40 -6.78
N ILE A 446 -7.36 -4.63 -7.36
CA ILE A 446 -8.76 -5.06 -7.57
C ILE A 446 -8.81 -6.35 -8.39
N LYS A 447 -8.02 -6.46 -9.47
CA LYS A 447 -7.92 -7.68 -10.28
C LYS A 447 -7.55 -8.94 -9.50
N LYS A 448 -6.81 -8.80 -8.39
CA LYS A 448 -6.30 -9.92 -7.58
C LYS A 448 -7.28 -10.41 -6.50
N ILE A 449 -8.38 -9.71 -6.28
CA ILE A 449 -9.38 -10.12 -5.28
C ILE A 449 -9.94 -11.49 -5.68
N PRO A 450 -9.92 -12.50 -4.78
CA PRO A 450 -10.52 -13.80 -5.03
C PRO A 450 -12.03 -13.69 -5.33
N PHE A 451 -12.48 -14.47 -6.30
CA PHE A 451 -13.88 -14.58 -6.67
C PHE A 451 -14.35 -16.03 -6.49
N VAL A 452 -15.11 -16.27 -5.44
CA VAL A 452 -15.77 -17.56 -5.21
C VAL A 452 -17.12 -17.53 -5.92
N LYS A 453 -17.27 -18.43 -6.91
CA LYS A 453 -18.51 -18.51 -7.72
C LYS A 453 -19.68 -18.99 -6.85
N PRO A 454 -20.77 -18.20 -6.73
CA PRO A 454 -21.95 -18.62 -5.98
C PRO A 454 -22.77 -19.67 -6.73
N THR A 455 -23.69 -20.33 -6.01
CA THR A 455 -24.79 -21.08 -6.66
C THR A 455 -25.75 -20.11 -7.36
N ALA A 456 -26.59 -20.62 -8.28
CA ALA A 456 -27.57 -19.79 -8.96
C ALA A 456 -28.59 -19.17 -7.98
N GLU A 457 -29.01 -19.94 -6.97
CA GLU A 457 -29.94 -19.49 -5.91
C GLU A 457 -29.33 -18.36 -5.08
N LEU A 458 -28.08 -18.53 -4.63
CA LEU A 458 -27.40 -17.52 -3.84
C LEU A 458 -27.19 -16.24 -4.65
N ARG A 459 -26.78 -16.35 -5.92
CA ARG A 459 -26.64 -15.21 -6.81
C ARG A 459 -27.96 -14.44 -6.92
N LYS A 460 -29.05 -15.13 -7.21
CA LYS A 460 -30.39 -14.52 -7.31
C LYS A 460 -30.81 -13.80 -6.03
N SER A 461 -30.58 -14.43 -4.87
CA SER A 461 -30.88 -13.80 -3.57
C SER A 461 -30.08 -12.52 -3.35
N VAL A 462 -28.79 -12.51 -3.68
CA VAL A 462 -27.92 -11.32 -3.58
C VAL A 462 -28.42 -10.22 -4.52
N GLU A 463 -28.74 -10.54 -5.78
CA GLU A 463 -29.22 -9.57 -6.77
C GLU A 463 -30.54 -8.94 -6.33
N GLN A 464 -31.48 -9.71 -5.80
CA GLN A 464 -32.77 -9.19 -5.26
C GLN A 464 -32.57 -8.23 -4.08
N ILE A 465 -31.61 -8.52 -3.19
CA ILE A 465 -31.30 -7.60 -2.09
C ILE A 465 -30.73 -6.29 -2.63
N VAL A 466 -29.87 -6.35 -3.65
CA VAL A 466 -29.30 -5.15 -4.29
C VAL A 466 -30.38 -4.32 -4.97
N GLU A 467 -31.28 -4.94 -5.72
CA GLU A 467 -32.43 -4.26 -6.35
C GLU A 467 -33.24 -3.49 -5.30
N LYS A 468 -33.59 -4.13 -4.17
CA LYS A 468 -34.25 -3.47 -3.04
C LYS A 468 -33.46 -2.30 -2.45
N ILE A 469 -32.12 -2.40 -2.39
CA ILE A 469 -31.25 -1.28 -1.95
C ILE A 469 -31.34 -0.13 -2.95
N LEU A 470 -31.23 -0.42 -4.24
CA LEU A 470 -31.29 0.58 -5.31
C LEU A 470 -32.64 1.31 -5.32
N GLU A 471 -33.75 0.59 -5.20
CA GLU A 471 -35.12 1.17 -5.09
C GLU A 471 -35.21 2.12 -3.90
N LYS A 472 -34.79 1.70 -2.71
CA LYS A 472 -34.79 2.55 -1.51
C LYS A 472 -33.95 3.84 -1.71
N LEU A 473 -32.75 3.72 -2.29
CA LEU A 473 -31.88 4.88 -2.52
C LEU A 473 -32.46 5.85 -3.56
N LEU A 474 -33.15 5.34 -4.60
CA LEU A 474 -33.85 6.17 -5.58
C LEU A 474 -35.05 6.93 -4.97
N GLU A 475 -35.70 6.35 -3.99
CA GLU A 475 -36.77 6.99 -3.20
C GLU A 475 -36.25 7.96 -2.13
N GLY A 476 -34.91 8.13 -2.02
CA GLY A 476 -34.28 8.99 -1.00
C GLY A 476 -34.28 8.37 0.41
N LYS A 477 -34.54 7.07 0.54
CA LYS A 477 -34.54 6.35 1.82
C LYS A 477 -33.12 5.84 2.11
N GLU A 478 -32.53 6.25 3.22
CA GLU A 478 -31.16 5.86 3.62
C GLU A 478 -31.12 4.59 4.47
N ASP A 479 -32.26 4.04 4.90
CA ASP A 479 -32.33 2.83 5.74
C ASP A 479 -32.14 1.56 4.90
N ILE A 480 -30.86 1.25 4.63
CA ILE A 480 -30.41 0.06 3.90
C ILE A 480 -29.57 -0.88 4.79
N LYS A 481 -29.48 -0.60 6.09
CA LYS A 481 -28.59 -1.33 7.00
C LYS A 481 -28.91 -2.82 7.06
N GLU A 482 -30.16 -3.19 7.22
CA GLU A 482 -30.59 -4.59 7.28
C GLU A 482 -30.21 -5.36 6.01
N CYS A 483 -30.41 -4.77 4.83
CA CYS A 483 -30.02 -5.37 3.56
C CYS A 483 -28.50 -5.59 3.47
N LYS A 484 -27.71 -4.64 3.96
CA LYS A 484 -26.24 -4.75 3.99
C LYS A 484 -25.77 -5.83 4.96
N ASP A 485 -26.37 -5.92 6.14
CA ASP A 485 -26.05 -6.96 7.13
C ASP A 485 -26.37 -8.36 6.58
N GLN A 486 -27.46 -8.51 5.83
CA GLN A 486 -27.80 -9.76 5.12
C GLN A 486 -26.74 -10.10 4.04
N LEU A 487 -26.32 -9.14 3.22
CA LEU A 487 -25.27 -9.35 2.21
C LEU A 487 -23.95 -9.74 2.86
N ASP A 488 -23.56 -9.09 3.95
CA ASP A 488 -22.33 -9.42 4.69
C ASP A 488 -22.34 -10.86 5.21
N LEU A 489 -23.46 -11.34 5.72
CA LEU A 489 -23.63 -12.74 6.16
C LEU A 489 -23.51 -13.72 4.99
N LEU A 490 -24.18 -13.44 3.85
CA LEU A 490 -24.14 -14.32 2.68
C LEU A 490 -22.72 -14.42 2.11
N PHE A 491 -21.98 -13.32 2.00
CA PHE A 491 -20.59 -13.35 1.54
C PHE A 491 -19.67 -14.00 2.54
N SER A 492 -19.83 -13.75 3.84
CA SER A 492 -19.03 -14.42 4.88
C SER A 492 -19.21 -15.94 4.81
N ASP A 493 -20.45 -16.41 4.70
CA ASP A 493 -20.76 -17.83 4.58
C ASP A 493 -20.17 -18.46 3.32
N LEU A 494 -20.29 -17.79 2.17
CA LEU A 494 -19.75 -18.27 0.91
C LEU A 494 -18.23 -18.42 0.96
N TYR A 495 -17.54 -17.42 1.48
CA TYR A 495 -16.07 -17.35 1.45
C TYR A 495 -15.41 -18.13 2.60
N LEU A 496 -16.01 -18.20 3.77
CA LEU A 496 -15.39 -18.81 4.95
C LEU A 496 -15.85 -20.25 5.25
N LYS A 497 -17.05 -20.67 4.81
CA LYS A 497 -17.56 -22.03 5.05
C LYS A 497 -17.22 -23.03 3.95
N ASN A 498 -16.98 -22.59 2.70
CA ASN A 498 -16.77 -23.49 1.55
C ASN A 498 -15.33 -23.90 1.28
N VAL A 499 -14.34 -23.30 1.94
CA VAL A 499 -12.90 -23.62 1.75
C VAL A 499 -12.54 -25.06 2.20
N GLY A 500 -13.40 -25.75 2.98
CA GLY A 500 -13.13 -27.11 3.45
C GLY A 500 -13.70 -28.26 2.61
N ARG A 501 -14.60 -28.01 1.64
CA ARG A 501 -15.34 -29.09 0.95
C ARG A 501 -14.73 -29.61 -0.34
N GLU A 502 -13.86 -28.86 -1.00
CA GLU A 502 -13.17 -29.35 -2.22
C GLU A 502 -11.85 -30.09 -1.96
N GLY A 503 -11.19 -29.82 -0.82
CA GLY A 503 -9.98 -30.57 -0.39
C GLY A 503 -10.23 -32.04 -0.11
N GLU A 504 -11.38 -32.38 0.50
CA GLU A 504 -11.73 -33.78 0.79
C GLU A 504 -12.08 -34.61 -0.43
N LYS A 505 -12.53 -34.00 -1.53
CA LYS A 505 -12.82 -34.70 -2.81
C LYS A 505 -11.57 -35.04 -3.61
N LYS A 506 -10.46 -34.31 -3.45
CA LYS A 506 -9.19 -34.59 -4.13
C LYS A 506 -8.37 -35.69 -3.44
N VAL A 507 -8.48 -35.84 -2.11
CA VAL A 507 -7.76 -36.89 -1.37
C VAL A 507 -8.37 -38.28 -1.62
N LYS A 508 -9.67 -38.40 -1.93
CA LYS A 508 -10.33 -39.70 -2.25
C LYS A 508 -10.13 -40.20 -3.67
N LYS A 509 -9.45 -39.46 -4.55
CA LYS A 509 -9.16 -39.87 -5.94
C LYS A 509 -7.72 -40.33 -6.18
N ILE A 510 -6.87 -40.37 -5.15
CA ILE A 510 -5.47 -40.83 -5.24
C ILE A 510 -5.25 -42.17 -4.49
N SER A 511 -6.31 -42.77 -3.95
CA SER A 511 -6.25 -44.11 -3.36
C SER A 511 -7.28 -45.05 -4.00
N VAL A 512 -7.01 -45.42 -5.24
CA VAL A 512 -7.41 -46.70 -5.88
C VAL A 512 -6.36 -47.03 -6.96
#